data_3fe809c3936464d676d5f4fe67e4960a
#
_entry.id   3fe809c3936464d676d5f4fe67e4960a
#
_cell.length_a   1.000
_cell.length_b   1.000
_cell.length_c   1.000
_cell.angle_alpha   90.00
_cell.angle_beta   90.00
_cell.angle_gamma   90.00
#
_symmetry.space_group_name_H-M   'P 1'
#
loop_
_entity.id
_entity.type
_entity.pdbx_description
1 polymer ?
#
loop_
_entity_poly.entity_id
_entity_poly.type
_entity_poly.pdbx_seq_one_letter_code
_entity_poly.pdbx_strand_id
1 'polypeptide(L)'
;MARIRAAFHDPDGARYGIPTFWWRGAPSGYATRRQLRERGLCPGGQPVAAQILWRGVGGVRAAYLYRLDLARPKRTPSAAQLRALDKAMTARRTCSTCRTVRPYCIPRSLGECLECA
;
A
#
# COMPACT_ATOMS: atom_id res chain seq x y z
N MET A 1 -20.54 18.48 -10.96
CA MET A 1 -19.35 17.58 -11.12
C MET A 1 -18.07 18.34 -11.40
N ALA A 2 -18.07 19.30 -12.34
CA ALA A 2 -16.87 20.08 -12.65
C ALA A 2 -16.32 20.87 -11.44
N ARG A 3 -17.18 21.44 -10.61
CA ARG A 3 -16.77 22.21 -9.41
C ARG A 3 -16.02 21.34 -8.37
N ILE A 4 -16.43 20.09 -8.20
CA ILE A 4 -15.79 19.18 -7.24
C ILE A 4 -14.40 18.79 -7.74
N ARG A 5 -14.25 18.57 -9.04
CA ARG A 5 -12.96 18.27 -9.65
C ARG A 5 -12.01 19.48 -9.56
N ALA A 6 -12.50 20.66 -9.84
CA ALA A 6 -11.72 21.90 -9.77
C ALA A 6 -11.19 22.16 -8.36
N ALA A 7 -11.91 21.77 -7.31
CA ALA A 7 -11.48 21.95 -5.94
C ALA A 7 -10.17 21.20 -5.61
N PHE A 8 -9.90 20.09 -6.32
CA PHE A 8 -8.69 19.30 -6.13
C PHE A 8 -7.64 19.50 -7.22
N HIS A 9 -7.87 20.44 -8.13
CA HIS A 9 -6.90 20.73 -9.20
C HIS A 9 -5.87 21.74 -8.73
N ASP A 10 -4.70 21.25 -8.39
CA ASP A 10 -3.57 22.07 -7.91
C ASP A 10 -2.26 21.53 -8.47
N PRO A 11 -2.05 21.66 -9.81
CA PRO A 11 -0.89 21.05 -10.47
C PRO A 11 0.45 21.61 -10.03
N ASP A 12 0.48 22.80 -9.47
CA ASP A 12 1.71 23.45 -8.99
C ASP A 12 1.96 23.23 -7.49
N GLY A 13 1.03 22.61 -6.79
CA GLY A 13 1.14 22.40 -5.35
C GLY A 13 1.00 23.65 -4.49
N ALA A 14 0.44 24.72 -5.05
CA ALA A 14 0.34 26.01 -4.34
C ALA A 14 -0.61 25.93 -3.14
N ARG A 15 -1.66 25.13 -3.21
CA ARG A 15 -2.65 24.96 -2.13
C ARG A 15 -2.32 23.80 -1.21
N TYR A 16 -1.92 22.67 -1.75
CA TYR A 16 -1.75 21.41 -1.00
C TYR A 16 -0.29 21.06 -0.72
N GLY A 17 0.66 21.88 -1.16
CA GLY A 17 2.08 21.66 -0.93
C GLY A 17 2.78 20.73 -1.91
N ILE A 18 2.05 19.87 -2.61
CA ILE A 18 2.54 19.03 -3.70
C ILE A 18 1.55 19.08 -4.85
N PRO A 19 1.96 18.78 -6.08
CA PRO A 19 1.02 18.68 -7.21
C PRO A 19 -0.15 17.76 -6.88
N THR A 20 -1.36 18.27 -7.07
CA THR A 20 -2.59 17.59 -6.67
C THR A 20 -3.56 17.56 -7.83
N PHE A 21 -4.21 16.42 -8.02
CA PHE A 21 -5.14 16.18 -9.13
C PHE A 21 -6.44 15.55 -8.60
N TRP A 22 -7.52 15.67 -9.37
CA TRP A 22 -8.78 14.96 -9.06
C TRP A 22 -8.69 13.48 -9.45
N TRP A 23 -9.70 12.73 -9.08
CA TRP A 23 -9.81 11.31 -9.45
C TRP A 23 -9.71 11.12 -10.97
N ARG A 24 -8.75 10.29 -11.41
CA ARG A 24 -8.42 10.07 -12.83
C ARG A 24 -7.94 11.31 -13.58
N GLY A 25 -7.58 12.36 -12.87
CA GLY A 25 -7.10 13.61 -13.47
C GLY A 25 -5.59 13.75 -13.51
N ALA A 26 -4.83 12.79 -13.01
CA ALA A 26 -3.38 12.84 -13.01
C ALA A 26 -2.82 12.71 -14.43
N PRO A 27 -1.79 13.49 -14.78
CA PRO A 27 -1.14 13.35 -16.09
C PRO A 27 -0.40 12.01 -16.18
N SER A 28 -0.06 11.61 -17.41
CA SER A 28 0.78 10.44 -17.64
C SER A 28 2.17 10.62 -17.00
N GLY A 29 2.83 9.52 -16.68
CA GLY A 29 4.15 9.56 -16.04
C GLY A 29 4.10 9.43 -14.52
N TYR A 30 2.93 9.35 -13.92
CA TYR A 30 2.73 9.10 -12.50
C TYR A 30 2.00 7.77 -12.28
N ALA A 31 2.29 7.14 -11.15
CA ALA A 31 1.61 5.91 -10.75
C ALA A 31 1.55 5.80 -9.23
N THR A 32 0.50 5.17 -8.72
CA THR A 32 0.40 4.81 -7.31
C THR A 32 1.30 3.60 -7.02
N ARG A 33 1.57 3.32 -5.74
CA ARG A 33 2.31 2.11 -5.35
C ARG A 33 1.64 0.84 -5.87
N ARG A 34 0.32 0.79 -5.84
CA ARG A 34 -0.44 -0.34 -6.34
C ARG A 34 -0.23 -0.55 -7.83
N GLN A 35 -0.30 0.54 -8.61
CA GLN A 35 -0.06 0.50 -10.05
C GLN A 35 1.37 0.10 -10.39
N LEU A 36 2.36 0.60 -9.62
CA LEU A 36 3.75 0.19 -9.77
C LEU A 36 3.92 -1.31 -9.49
N ARG A 37 3.30 -1.80 -8.43
CA ARG A 37 3.36 -3.23 -8.06
C ARG A 37 2.80 -4.12 -9.17
N GLU A 38 1.70 -3.73 -9.80
CA GLU A 38 1.11 -4.46 -10.92
C GLU A 38 2.05 -4.56 -12.11
N ARG A 39 2.98 -3.61 -12.25
CA ARG A 39 4.02 -3.59 -13.29
C ARG A 39 5.34 -4.22 -12.85
N GLY A 40 5.41 -4.80 -11.66
CA GLY A 40 6.65 -5.33 -11.10
C GLY A 40 7.65 -4.27 -10.68
N LEU A 41 7.17 -3.05 -10.39
CA LEU A 41 8.01 -1.92 -10.01
C LEU A 41 7.77 -1.52 -8.55
N CYS A 42 8.72 -0.73 -8.02
CA CYS A 42 8.59 -0.08 -6.72
C CYS A 42 9.01 1.40 -6.86
N PRO A 43 8.66 2.27 -5.90
CA PRO A 43 9.07 3.68 -5.97
C PRO A 43 10.57 3.91 -6.03
N GLY A 44 11.38 3.01 -5.50
CA GLY A 44 12.85 3.12 -5.57
C GLY A 44 13.45 4.19 -4.66
N GLY A 45 12.81 4.49 -3.54
CA GLY A 45 13.29 5.47 -2.58
C GLY A 45 12.98 6.91 -2.93
N GLN A 46 12.27 7.17 -4.03
CA GLN A 46 11.86 8.53 -4.37
C GLN A 46 10.83 9.07 -3.39
N PRO A 47 10.78 10.40 -3.15
CA PRO A 47 9.72 11.00 -2.37
C PRO A 47 8.40 10.97 -3.13
N VAL A 48 7.29 11.21 -2.43
CA VAL A 48 5.98 11.38 -3.07
C VAL A 48 6.06 12.55 -4.05
N ALA A 49 5.74 12.30 -5.31
CA ALA A 49 5.85 13.29 -6.38
C ALA A 49 4.57 14.11 -6.56
N ALA A 50 3.41 13.50 -6.30
CA ALA A 50 2.10 14.13 -6.47
C ALA A 50 1.07 13.36 -5.65
N GLN A 51 -0.17 13.84 -5.66
CA GLN A 51 -1.28 13.11 -5.04
C GLN A 51 -2.57 13.28 -5.84
N ILE A 52 -3.48 12.35 -5.64
CA ILE A 52 -4.86 12.44 -6.09
C ILE A 52 -5.73 12.62 -4.85
N LEU A 53 -6.62 13.60 -4.86
CA LEU A 53 -7.60 13.80 -3.82
C LEU A 53 -9.00 13.57 -4.37
N TRP A 54 -9.85 12.95 -3.58
CA TRP A 54 -11.27 12.76 -3.92
C TRP A 54 -12.11 12.67 -2.65
N ARG A 55 -13.40 12.89 -2.81
CA ARG A 55 -14.35 12.68 -1.72
C ARG A 55 -14.78 11.23 -1.70
N GLY A 56 -14.46 10.54 -0.62
CA GLY A 56 -14.88 9.17 -0.37
C GLY A 56 -15.80 9.09 0.84
N VAL A 57 -16.18 7.87 1.21
CA VAL A 57 -16.92 7.61 2.44
C VAL A 57 -16.06 8.00 3.63
N GLY A 58 -16.58 8.87 4.49
CA GLY A 58 -15.85 9.35 5.66
C GLY A 58 -15.00 10.60 5.43
N GLY A 59 -15.04 11.21 4.23
CA GLY A 59 -14.34 12.47 3.96
C GLY A 59 -13.40 12.43 2.77
N VAL A 60 -12.47 13.36 2.72
CA VAL A 60 -11.49 13.46 1.65
C VAL A 60 -10.44 12.37 1.80
N ARG A 61 -10.16 11.66 0.72
CA ARG A 61 -9.14 10.62 0.65
C ARG A 61 -8.01 11.03 -0.29
N ALA A 62 -6.84 10.49 -0.04
CA ALA A 62 -5.65 10.76 -0.84
C ALA A 62 -5.01 9.45 -1.32
N ALA A 63 -4.51 9.47 -2.56
CA ALA A 63 -3.61 8.46 -3.09
C ALA A 63 -2.34 9.15 -3.54
N TYR A 64 -1.20 8.68 -3.08
CA TYR A 64 0.09 9.27 -3.44
C TYR A 64 0.60 8.72 -4.74
N LEU A 65 1.22 9.59 -5.54
CA LEU A 65 1.75 9.28 -6.84
C LEU A 65 3.27 9.36 -6.85
N TYR A 66 3.88 8.49 -7.61
CA TYR A 66 5.32 8.44 -7.82
C TYR A 66 5.64 8.55 -9.30
N ARG A 67 6.81 9.07 -9.63
CA ARG A 67 7.24 9.21 -11.02
C ARG A 67 7.64 7.84 -11.58
N LEU A 68 7.10 7.49 -12.74
CA LEU A 68 7.42 6.25 -13.42
C LEU A 68 8.89 6.19 -13.87
N ASP A 69 9.45 7.31 -14.29
CA ASP A 69 10.85 7.38 -14.73
C ASP A 69 11.86 7.15 -13.61
N LEU A 70 11.47 7.34 -12.35
CA LEU A 70 12.30 7.08 -11.18
C LEU A 70 12.00 5.73 -10.51
N ALA A 71 10.96 5.04 -10.96
CA ALA A 71 10.61 3.72 -10.43
C ALA A 71 11.67 2.68 -10.80
N ARG A 72 11.85 1.70 -9.93
CA ARG A 72 12.85 0.63 -10.12
C ARG A 72 12.18 -0.73 -10.10
N PRO A 73 12.79 -1.75 -10.74
CA PRO A 73 12.28 -3.11 -10.65
C PRO A 73 12.22 -3.57 -9.20
N LYS A 74 11.13 -4.26 -8.86
CA LYS A 74 10.95 -4.85 -7.54
C LYS A 74 11.98 -5.97 -7.34
N ARG A 75 12.62 -5.99 -6.17
CA ARG A 75 13.56 -7.05 -5.82
C ARG A 75 12.85 -8.38 -5.69
N THR A 76 13.44 -9.43 -6.26
CA THR A 76 13.00 -10.79 -6.02
C THR A 76 13.54 -11.24 -4.66
N PRO A 77 12.69 -11.77 -3.75
CA PRO A 77 13.17 -12.28 -2.47
C PRO A 77 14.17 -13.41 -2.66
N SER A 78 15.24 -13.42 -1.87
CA SER A 78 16.18 -14.54 -1.86
C SER A 78 15.54 -15.77 -1.21
N ALA A 79 16.11 -16.95 -1.45
CA ALA A 79 15.66 -18.19 -0.81
C ALA A 79 15.72 -18.08 0.72
N ALA A 80 16.73 -17.40 1.26
CA ALA A 80 16.84 -17.17 2.70
C ALA A 80 15.72 -16.28 3.23
N GLN A 81 15.35 -15.23 2.49
CA GLN A 81 14.23 -14.35 2.88
C GLN A 81 12.89 -15.09 2.84
N LEU A 82 12.68 -15.94 1.82
CA LEU A 82 11.47 -16.76 1.73
C LEU A 82 11.37 -17.77 2.88
N ARG A 83 12.50 -18.40 3.26
CA ARG A 83 12.54 -19.31 4.41
C ARG A 83 12.25 -18.58 5.73
N ALA A 84 12.81 -17.37 5.89
CA ALA A 84 12.58 -16.56 7.09
C ALA A 84 11.09 -16.16 7.19
N LEU A 85 10.46 -15.77 6.06
CA LEU A 85 9.04 -15.45 6.02
C LEU A 85 8.18 -16.66 6.36
N ASP A 86 8.48 -17.82 5.78
CA ASP A 86 7.76 -19.07 6.05
C ASP A 86 7.84 -19.43 7.53
N LYS A 87 9.04 -19.35 8.13
CA LYS A 87 9.25 -19.59 9.56
C LYS A 87 8.45 -18.61 10.42
N ALA A 88 8.43 -17.33 10.06
CA ALA A 88 7.65 -16.32 10.77
C ALA A 88 6.14 -16.59 10.68
N MET A 89 5.66 -16.98 9.50
CA MET A 89 4.25 -17.32 9.32
C MET A 89 3.84 -18.57 10.07
N THR A 90 4.71 -19.59 10.12
CA THR A 90 4.49 -20.80 10.91
C THR A 90 4.38 -20.46 12.38
N ALA A 91 5.26 -19.59 12.90
CA ALA A 91 5.20 -19.13 14.28
C ALA A 91 3.87 -18.43 14.62
N ARG A 92 3.37 -17.60 13.70
CA ARG A 92 2.08 -16.91 13.87
C ARG A 92 0.87 -17.83 13.82
N ARG A 93 0.98 -18.97 13.16
CA ARG A 93 -0.07 -19.97 13.04
C ARG A 93 -0.02 -21.05 14.10
N THR A 94 1.02 -21.06 14.92
CA THR A 94 1.19 -22.08 15.97
C THR A 94 0.49 -21.61 17.24
N CYS A 95 -0.45 -22.43 17.72
CA CYS A 95 -1.12 -22.19 18.99
C CYS A 95 -0.14 -22.41 20.15
N SER A 96 -0.07 -21.47 21.09
CA SER A 96 0.78 -21.60 22.29
C SER A 96 0.28 -22.65 23.29
N THR A 97 -1.01 -22.94 23.28
CA THR A 97 -1.64 -23.91 24.19
C THR A 97 -1.50 -25.35 23.71
N CYS A 98 -1.98 -25.66 22.49
CA CYS A 98 -1.92 -27.02 21.95
C CYS A 98 -0.71 -27.25 21.03
N ARG A 99 0.05 -26.21 20.69
CA ARG A 99 1.24 -26.21 19.83
C ARG A 99 1.00 -26.76 18.43
N THR A 100 -0.25 -26.76 17.98
CA THR A 100 -0.63 -27.18 16.64
C THR A 100 -0.55 -25.98 15.68
N VAL A 101 0.03 -26.21 14.51
CA VAL A 101 0.05 -25.21 13.42
C VAL A 101 -1.34 -25.21 12.77
N ARG A 102 -2.00 -24.04 12.79
CA ARG A 102 -3.34 -23.88 12.22
C ARG A 102 -3.27 -23.30 10.80
N PRO A 103 -4.31 -23.47 9.99
CA PRO A 103 -4.39 -22.88 8.65
C PRO A 103 -4.67 -21.37 8.68
N TYR A 104 -4.67 -20.74 9.84
CA TYR A 104 -4.90 -19.31 10.05
C TYR A 104 -3.90 -18.77 11.07
N CYS A 105 -3.67 -17.45 11.07
CA CYS A 105 -2.88 -16.80 12.10
C CYS A 105 -3.68 -16.77 13.42
N ILE A 106 -3.03 -17.11 14.52
CA ILE A 106 -3.67 -17.12 15.84
C ILE A 106 -4.08 -15.69 16.20
N PRO A 107 -5.37 -15.43 16.51
CA PRO A 107 -5.81 -14.09 16.91
C PRO A 107 -5.12 -13.63 18.20
N ARG A 108 -4.55 -12.43 18.15
CA ARG A 108 -3.88 -11.86 19.34
C ARG A 108 -4.83 -11.64 20.51
N SER A 109 -6.09 -11.34 20.21
CA SER A 109 -7.12 -11.14 21.22
C SER A 109 -7.44 -12.41 22.03
N LEU A 110 -7.30 -13.58 21.41
CA LEU A 110 -7.54 -14.87 22.05
C LEU A 110 -6.26 -15.44 22.68
N GLY A 111 -5.09 -15.19 22.08
CA GLY A 111 -3.81 -15.76 22.50
C GLY A 111 -3.66 -17.25 22.22
N GLU A 112 -4.69 -17.90 21.70
CA GLU A 112 -4.72 -19.33 21.41
C GLU A 112 -5.66 -19.62 20.24
N CYS A 113 -5.62 -20.84 19.69
CA CYS A 113 -6.44 -21.19 18.55
C CYS A 113 -7.94 -21.28 18.92
N LEU A 114 -8.80 -21.32 17.91
CA LEU A 114 -10.25 -21.33 18.10
C LEU A 114 -10.75 -22.59 18.83
N GLU A 115 -10.01 -23.69 18.75
CA GLU A 115 -10.37 -24.94 19.46
C GLU A 115 -9.98 -24.90 20.95
N CYS A 116 -8.91 -24.12 21.30
CA CYS A 116 -8.49 -23.96 22.67
C CYS A 116 -9.22 -22.83 23.39
N ALA A 117 -9.73 -21.87 22.63
CA ALA A 117 -10.40 -20.70 23.17
C ALA A 117 -11.76 -20.97 23.80
#